data_677a7c62827f1c691d23d895c7517060
#
_entry.id   677a7c62827f1c691d23d895c7517060
#
_cell.length_a   1.000
_cell.length_b   1.000
_cell.length_c   1.000
_cell.angle_alpha   90.00
_cell.angle_beta   90.00
_cell.angle_gamma   90.00
#
_symmetry.space_group_name_H-M   'P 1'
#
loop_
_entity.id
_entity.type
_entity.pdbx_description
1 polymer ?
#
loop_
_entity_poly.entity_id
_entity_poly.type
_entity_poly.pdbx_seq_one_letter_code
_entity_poly.pdbx_strand_id
1 'polypeptide(L)'
;NRLKAIHEKDPRWQIISFRRNFGQTAGMAAGFEASRGKTVITIDADLQNDPRDIGKILDKMEEGYDIVSGWRVDRKEPFLSRRLPSITANKLISRTTGVHLHDYGCTLKAYDRFVAKNVKLYGELHRFIPALSSQLGVKVAEVPVNDRPRLHGSSKYGINRTFKVFLDLIAVSFYLSYFNRPLYVFGSFGMIVGTIGGVILGYLGFVRLVLLQDIGDRPLLMLGILLAVLGVQMVTTGLIADMVMRTYHESQNKPIYHVREHLSDENVAEKVEA
;
A
#
# COMPACT_ATOMS: atom_id res chain seq x y z
N ASN A 1 -16.47 24.31 -18.02
CA ASN A 1 -17.14 25.60 -17.84
C ASN A 1 -18.22 25.58 -16.73
N ARG A 2 -19.02 24.50 -16.53
CA ARG A 2 -20.00 24.44 -15.43
C ARG A 2 -19.37 24.55 -14.05
N LEU A 3 -18.26 23.87 -13.82
CA LEU A 3 -17.55 23.93 -12.53
C LEU A 3 -17.02 25.34 -12.23
N LYS A 4 -16.48 26.06 -13.23
CA LYS A 4 -16.04 27.45 -13.05
C LYS A 4 -17.20 28.35 -12.61
N ALA A 5 -18.36 28.19 -13.21
CA ALA A 5 -19.54 28.94 -12.82
C ALA A 5 -20.04 28.61 -11.40
N ILE A 6 -19.79 27.41 -10.89
CA ILE A 6 -20.07 27.05 -9.50
C ILE A 6 -19.08 27.75 -8.56
N HIS A 7 -17.81 27.73 -8.88
CA HIS A 7 -16.78 28.43 -8.11
C HIS A 7 -17.02 29.96 -8.05
N GLU A 8 -17.42 30.57 -9.16
CA GLU A 8 -17.77 32.00 -9.23
C GLU A 8 -18.94 32.35 -8.29
N LYS A 9 -19.90 31.43 -8.13
CA LYS A 9 -21.05 31.60 -7.25
C LYS A 9 -20.75 31.34 -5.78
N ASP A 10 -19.87 30.39 -5.51
CA ASP A 10 -19.48 30.00 -4.15
C ASP A 10 -17.97 29.68 -4.11
N PRO A 11 -17.15 30.63 -3.62
CA PRO A 11 -15.70 30.48 -3.55
C PRO A 11 -15.19 29.34 -2.65
N ARG A 12 -16.07 28.72 -1.84
CA ARG A 12 -15.73 27.53 -1.07
C ARG A 12 -15.44 26.32 -1.95
N TRP A 13 -16.00 26.28 -3.18
CA TRP A 13 -15.67 25.29 -4.18
C TRP A 13 -14.29 25.57 -4.75
N GLN A 14 -13.35 24.65 -4.58
CA GLN A 14 -12.04 24.70 -5.19
C GLN A 14 -11.99 23.71 -6.35
N ILE A 15 -11.41 24.13 -7.48
CA ILE A 15 -11.33 23.34 -8.70
C ILE A 15 -9.88 23.15 -9.08
N ILE A 16 -9.43 21.90 -9.13
CA ILE A 16 -8.11 21.53 -9.62
C ILE A 16 -8.29 20.89 -10.99
N SER A 17 -7.77 21.54 -12.02
CA SER A 17 -7.83 21.06 -13.39
C SER A 17 -6.45 20.61 -13.86
N PHE A 18 -6.33 19.36 -14.24
CA PHE A 18 -5.09 18.81 -14.78
C PHE A 18 -4.94 19.09 -16.27
N ARG A 19 -3.73 19.19 -16.76
CA ARG A 19 -3.45 19.38 -18.21
C ARG A 19 -3.84 18.16 -19.05
N ARG A 20 -3.87 16.94 -18.45
CA ARG A 20 -4.35 15.68 -19.03
C ARG A 20 -4.92 14.79 -17.95
N ASN A 21 -5.51 13.67 -18.32
CA ASN A 21 -5.89 12.64 -17.35
C ASN A 21 -4.64 11.94 -16.79
N PHE A 22 -4.37 12.14 -15.49
CA PHE A 22 -3.29 11.51 -14.72
C PHE A 22 -3.78 10.35 -13.84
N GLY A 23 -5.06 10.01 -13.93
CA GLY A 23 -5.68 8.95 -13.14
C GLY A 23 -6.23 9.40 -11.79
N GLN A 24 -6.93 8.50 -11.12
CA GLN A 24 -7.65 8.76 -9.87
C GLN A 24 -6.69 9.05 -8.71
N THR A 25 -5.58 8.34 -8.63
CA THR A 25 -4.57 8.54 -7.58
C THR A 25 -4.01 9.96 -7.57
N ALA A 26 -3.70 10.51 -8.76
CA ALA A 26 -3.24 11.88 -8.88
C ALA A 26 -4.32 12.89 -8.46
N GLY A 27 -5.58 12.62 -8.80
CA GLY A 27 -6.72 13.44 -8.35
C GLY A 27 -6.86 13.47 -6.84
N MET A 28 -6.74 12.31 -6.18
CA MET A 28 -6.79 12.23 -4.73
C MET A 28 -5.59 12.90 -4.07
N ALA A 29 -4.37 12.70 -4.60
CA ALA A 29 -3.16 13.34 -4.08
C ALA A 29 -3.29 14.87 -4.12
N ALA A 30 -3.70 15.44 -5.25
CA ALA A 30 -3.91 16.87 -5.38
C ALA A 30 -5.04 17.39 -4.45
N GLY A 31 -6.12 16.62 -4.30
CA GLY A 31 -7.20 16.94 -3.36
C GLY A 31 -6.71 16.93 -1.90
N PHE A 32 -5.92 15.96 -1.50
CA PHE A 32 -5.32 15.90 -0.16
C PHE A 32 -4.36 17.07 0.08
N GLU A 33 -3.53 17.40 -0.91
CA GLU A 33 -2.62 18.54 -0.83
C GLU A 33 -3.37 19.87 -0.67
N ALA A 34 -4.43 20.09 -1.44
CA ALA A 34 -5.22 21.31 -1.39
C ALA A 34 -6.16 21.39 -0.18
N SER A 35 -6.49 20.26 0.46
CA SER A 35 -7.43 20.22 1.57
C SER A 35 -6.91 20.97 2.81
N ARG A 36 -7.82 21.68 3.53
CA ARG A 36 -7.52 22.46 4.73
C ARG A 36 -8.29 22.02 5.98
N GLY A 37 -9.31 21.17 5.79
CA GLY A 37 -10.17 20.70 6.88
C GLY A 37 -9.45 19.80 7.87
N LYS A 38 -9.99 19.68 9.09
CA LYS A 38 -9.56 18.69 10.09
C LYS A 38 -9.81 17.27 9.59
N THR A 39 -10.96 17.05 8.97
CA THR A 39 -11.36 15.80 8.33
C THR A 39 -11.49 16.01 6.84
N VAL A 40 -10.91 15.11 6.05
CA VAL A 40 -10.96 15.11 4.58
C VAL A 40 -11.79 13.93 4.11
N ILE A 41 -12.87 14.19 3.38
CA ILE A 41 -13.76 13.16 2.86
C ILE A 41 -13.56 13.03 1.36
N THR A 42 -13.40 11.81 0.88
CA THR A 42 -13.35 11.49 -0.54
C THR A 42 -14.65 10.85 -0.99
N ILE A 43 -15.14 11.25 -2.16
CA ILE A 43 -16.34 10.70 -2.79
C ILE A 43 -16.20 10.76 -4.31
N ASP A 44 -16.62 9.70 -5.02
CA ASP A 44 -16.67 9.70 -6.48
C ASP A 44 -17.88 10.50 -7.00
N ALA A 45 -17.68 11.20 -8.10
CA ALA A 45 -18.73 12.02 -8.73
C ALA A 45 -19.66 11.21 -9.67
N ASP A 46 -19.64 9.88 -9.62
CA ASP A 46 -20.46 8.98 -10.44
C ASP A 46 -21.84 8.66 -9.83
N LEU A 47 -22.15 9.30 -8.69
CA LEU A 47 -23.41 9.19 -7.96
C LEU A 47 -23.71 7.79 -7.37
N GLN A 48 -22.71 6.90 -7.32
CA GLN A 48 -22.88 5.58 -6.68
C GLN A 48 -22.92 5.69 -5.17
N ASN A 49 -22.11 6.57 -4.57
CA ASN A 49 -22.14 6.81 -3.13
C ASN A 49 -23.25 7.80 -2.75
N ASP A 50 -23.94 7.52 -1.65
CA ASP A 50 -24.95 8.44 -1.10
C ASP A 50 -24.29 9.47 -0.18
N PRO A 51 -24.35 10.79 -0.51
CA PRO A 51 -23.82 11.83 0.39
C PRO A 51 -24.42 11.84 1.79
N ARG A 52 -25.62 11.26 1.99
CA ARG A 52 -26.26 11.15 3.31
C ARG A 52 -25.50 10.23 4.26
N ASP A 53 -24.70 9.31 3.74
CA ASP A 53 -23.87 8.43 4.56
C ASP A 53 -22.62 9.14 5.12
N ILE A 54 -22.33 10.36 4.68
CA ILE A 54 -21.22 11.18 5.23
C ILE A 54 -21.40 11.41 6.73
N GLY A 55 -22.63 11.64 7.19
CA GLY A 55 -22.93 11.81 8.63
C GLY A 55 -22.44 10.61 9.45
N LYS A 56 -22.80 9.40 9.05
CA LYS A 56 -22.38 8.16 9.74
C LYS A 56 -20.86 8.00 9.80
N ILE A 57 -20.16 8.43 8.74
CA ILE A 57 -18.70 8.37 8.68
C ILE A 57 -18.08 9.38 9.63
N LEU A 58 -18.63 10.60 9.69
CA LEU A 58 -18.18 11.64 10.62
C LEU A 58 -18.40 11.25 12.08
N ASP A 59 -19.58 10.71 12.41
CA ASP A 59 -19.88 10.20 13.76
C ASP A 59 -18.83 9.16 14.19
N LYS A 60 -18.44 8.29 13.27
CA LYS A 60 -17.39 7.29 13.52
C LYS A 60 -16.00 7.88 13.67
N MET A 61 -15.68 8.97 12.94
CA MET A 61 -14.42 9.71 13.12
C MET A 61 -14.35 10.35 14.52
N GLU A 62 -15.46 10.83 15.07
CA GLU A 62 -15.54 11.43 16.41
C GLU A 62 -15.25 10.43 17.53
N GLU A 63 -15.41 9.11 17.29
CA GLU A 63 -14.99 8.05 18.21
C GLU A 63 -13.44 7.92 18.32
N GLY A 64 -12.67 8.71 17.58
CA GLY A 64 -11.21 8.75 17.63
C GLY A 64 -10.52 7.82 16.63
N TYR A 65 -11.18 7.52 15.51
CA TYR A 65 -10.54 6.86 14.37
C TYR A 65 -9.90 7.89 13.44
N ASP A 66 -8.76 7.54 12.87
CA ASP A 66 -7.99 8.39 11.96
C ASP A 66 -8.43 8.19 10.50
N ILE A 67 -8.99 7.02 10.18
CA ILE A 67 -9.59 6.69 8.88
C ILE A 67 -10.90 5.94 9.11
N VAL A 68 -11.95 6.36 8.39
CA VAL A 68 -13.22 5.61 8.32
C VAL A 68 -13.54 5.31 6.86
N SER A 69 -13.65 4.03 6.52
CA SER A 69 -13.99 3.54 5.18
C SER A 69 -15.45 3.18 5.09
N GLY A 70 -16.12 3.57 4.01
CA GLY A 70 -17.43 3.02 3.70
C GLY A 70 -17.33 1.54 3.30
N TRP A 71 -18.31 0.76 3.74
CA TRP A 71 -18.48 -0.65 3.37
C TRP A 71 -19.81 -0.83 2.63
N ARG A 72 -19.74 -1.19 1.35
CA ARG A 72 -20.90 -1.47 0.52
C ARG A 72 -21.38 -2.89 0.77
N VAL A 73 -22.33 -3.05 1.68
CA VAL A 73 -22.83 -4.37 2.12
C VAL A 73 -23.52 -5.12 0.98
N ASP A 74 -24.38 -4.41 0.21
CA ASP A 74 -25.22 -4.99 -0.83
C ASP A 74 -24.62 -4.83 -2.24
N ARG A 75 -23.37 -5.27 -2.42
CA ARG A 75 -22.75 -5.24 -3.75
C ARG A 75 -23.48 -6.17 -4.73
N LYS A 76 -24.07 -5.59 -5.76
CA LYS A 76 -24.74 -6.31 -6.86
C LYS A 76 -23.78 -6.78 -7.96
N GLU A 77 -22.51 -6.99 -7.64
CA GLU A 77 -21.50 -7.41 -8.61
C GLU A 77 -21.45 -8.95 -8.79
N PRO A 78 -21.10 -9.48 -9.98
CA PRO A 78 -20.97 -10.92 -10.23
C PRO A 78 -19.95 -11.56 -9.29
N PHE A 79 -20.35 -12.66 -8.63
CA PHE A 79 -19.57 -13.29 -7.56
C PHE A 79 -18.19 -13.78 -8.03
N LEU A 80 -18.16 -14.56 -9.12
CA LEU A 80 -16.93 -15.23 -9.59
C LEU A 80 -15.91 -14.26 -10.22
N SER A 81 -16.38 -13.28 -11.00
CA SER A 81 -15.47 -12.42 -11.77
C SER A 81 -14.95 -11.20 -11.01
N ARG A 82 -15.65 -10.75 -9.96
CA ARG A 82 -15.30 -9.54 -9.23
C ARG A 82 -15.25 -9.71 -7.72
N ARG A 83 -16.22 -10.41 -7.13
CA ARG A 83 -16.31 -10.51 -5.67
C ARG A 83 -15.25 -11.45 -5.10
N LEU A 84 -15.01 -12.59 -5.70
CA LEU A 84 -14.01 -13.57 -5.23
C LEU A 84 -12.56 -13.04 -5.30
N PRO A 85 -12.08 -12.45 -6.40
CA PRO A 85 -10.77 -11.80 -6.43
C PRO A 85 -10.63 -10.68 -5.41
N SER A 86 -11.68 -9.88 -5.19
CA SER A 86 -11.69 -8.81 -4.20
C SER A 86 -11.57 -9.34 -2.76
N ILE A 87 -12.30 -10.41 -2.41
CA ILE A 87 -12.22 -11.04 -1.08
C ILE A 87 -10.82 -11.60 -0.81
N THR A 88 -10.24 -12.29 -1.78
CA THR A 88 -8.87 -12.83 -1.67
C THR A 88 -7.85 -11.73 -1.50
N ALA A 89 -7.99 -10.66 -2.27
CA ALA A 89 -7.17 -9.46 -2.19
C ALA A 89 -7.27 -8.81 -0.79
N ASN A 90 -8.49 -8.56 -0.31
CA ASN A 90 -8.73 -7.95 0.99
C ASN A 90 -8.16 -8.81 2.13
N LYS A 91 -8.30 -10.14 2.06
CA LYS A 91 -7.75 -11.06 3.05
C LYS A 91 -6.22 -11.03 3.07
N LEU A 92 -5.58 -10.96 1.91
CA LEU A 92 -4.12 -10.84 1.81
C LEU A 92 -3.63 -9.53 2.41
N ILE A 93 -4.25 -8.40 2.04
CA ILE A 93 -3.90 -7.08 2.57
C ILE A 93 -4.13 -7.04 4.09
N SER A 94 -5.28 -7.50 4.56
CA SER A 94 -5.60 -7.53 5.99
C SER A 94 -4.58 -8.31 6.80
N ARG A 95 -4.10 -9.44 6.26
CA ARG A 95 -3.10 -10.27 6.93
C ARG A 95 -1.71 -9.62 6.98
N THR A 96 -1.35 -8.88 5.95
CA THR A 96 -0.03 -8.20 5.86
C THR A 96 0.02 -6.88 6.61
N THR A 97 -1.09 -6.17 6.69
CA THR A 97 -1.14 -4.81 7.26
C THR A 97 -1.74 -4.74 8.66
N GLY A 98 -2.43 -5.79 9.09
CA GLY A 98 -3.23 -5.77 10.32
C GLY A 98 -4.52 -4.94 10.21
N VAL A 99 -4.78 -4.29 9.06
CA VAL A 99 -6.00 -3.52 8.81
C VAL A 99 -7.06 -4.44 8.20
N HIS A 100 -8.15 -4.66 8.95
CA HIS A 100 -9.24 -5.53 8.51
C HIS A 100 -10.38 -4.71 7.94
N LEU A 101 -10.54 -4.71 6.61
CA LEU A 101 -11.65 -4.08 5.91
C LEU A 101 -12.34 -5.07 4.98
N HIS A 102 -13.67 -5.02 4.94
CA HIS A 102 -14.47 -5.80 4.00
C HIS A 102 -14.44 -5.20 2.59
N ASP A 103 -14.29 -3.86 2.49
CA ASP A 103 -14.33 -3.16 1.20
C ASP A 103 -13.24 -2.08 1.06
N TYR A 104 -12.05 -2.47 0.63
CA TYR A 104 -11.00 -1.52 0.27
C TYR A 104 -11.35 -0.65 -0.95
N GLY A 105 -12.26 -1.11 -1.80
CA GLY A 105 -12.61 -0.45 -3.06
C GLY A 105 -13.65 0.66 -2.95
N CYS A 106 -14.26 0.88 -1.80
CA CYS A 106 -15.17 2.00 -1.62
C CYS A 106 -14.40 3.32 -1.65
N THR A 107 -14.91 4.30 -2.39
CA THR A 107 -14.28 5.63 -2.51
C THR A 107 -14.78 6.60 -1.47
N LEU A 108 -15.94 6.36 -0.87
CA LEU A 108 -16.44 7.14 0.24
C LEU A 108 -15.68 6.80 1.50
N LYS A 109 -14.71 7.65 1.85
CA LYS A 109 -13.85 7.50 3.02
C LYS A 109 -13.58 8.86 3.67
N ALA A 110 -13.42 8.87 4.98
CA ALA A 110 -12.91 10.00 5.72
C ALA A 110 -11.50 9.73 6.24
N TYR A 111 -10.70 10.77 6.27
CA TYR A 111 -9.32 10.76 6.72
C TYR A 111 -9.08 11.93 7.66
N ASP A 112 -8.38 11.71 8.75
CA ASP A 112 -7.82 12.81 9.53
C ASP A 112 -6.82 13.60 8.68
N ARG A 113 -6.68 14.89 9.00
CA ARG A 113 -5.75 15.78 8.29
C ARG A 113 -4.31 15.26 8.31
N PHE A 114 -3.87 14.67 9.41
CA PHE A 114 -2.54 14.08 9.53
C PHE A 114 -2.35 12.99 8.47
N VAL A 115 -3.31 12.08 8.33
CA VAL A 115 -3.27 11.01 7.33
C VAL A 115 -3.25 11.59 5.92
N ALA A 116 -4.18 12.51 5.60
CA ALA A 116 -4.29 13.12 4.28
C ALA A 116 -2.99 13.82 3.84
N LYS A 117 -2.24 14.41 4.80
CA LYS A 117 -1.00 15.15 4.51
C LYS A 117 0.25 14.28 4.48
N ASN A 118 0.24 13.12 5.16
CA ASN A 118 1.43 12.28 5.27
C ASN A 118 1.40 11.04 4.35
N VAL A 119 0.23 10.59 3.92
CA VAL A 119 0.15 9.45 2.99
C VAL A 119 0.70 9.85 1.62
N LYS A 120 1.66 9.06 1.12
CA LYS A 120 2.24 9.27 -0.22
C LYS A 120 1.53 8.38 -1.23
N LEU A 121 0.92 9.01 -2.24
CA LEU A 121 0.13 8.34 -3.25
C LEU A 121 0.84 8.38 -4.60
N TYR A 122 1.04 7.21 -5.22
CA TYR A 122 1.55 7.03 -6.57
C TYR A 122 0.97 5.77 -7.21
N GLY A 123 1.08 5.61 -8.52
CA GLY A 123 0.50 4.46 -9.24
C GLY A 123 -1.01 4.32 -9.01
N GLU A 124 -1.47 3.14 -8.67
CA GLU A 124 -2.87 2.80 -8.38
C GLU A 124 -3.15 2.65 -6.87
N LEU A 125 -2.31 3.25 -6.01
CA LEU A 125 -2.35 3.06 -4.55
C LEU A 125 -3.54 3.69 -3.84
N HIS A 126 -4.34 4.52 -4.51
CA HIS A 126 -5.52 5.17 -3.93
C HIS A 126 -6.51 4.22 -3.25
N ARG A 127 -6.57 2.95 -3.68
CA ARG A 127 -7.44 1.92 -3.08
C ARG A 127 -6.93 1.41 -1.75
N PHE A 128 -5.61 1.46 -1.57
CA PHE A 128 -4.92 0.86 -0.45
C PHE A 128 -4.50 1.89 0.60
N ILE A 129 -5.03 3.12 0.54
CA ILE A 129 -4.71 4.18 1.51
C ILE A 129 -4.84 3.70 2.96
N PRO A 130 -5.92 3.01 3.39
CA PRO A 130 -6.02 2.51 4.76
C PRO A 130 -4.88 1.55 5.12
N ALA A 131 -4.50 0.68 4.17
CA ALA A 131 -3.38 -0.25 4.36
C ALA A 131 -2.03 0.47 4.41
N LEU A 132 -1.78 1.42 3.49
CA LEU A 132 -0.56 2.24 3.49
C LEU A 132 -0.42 3.06 4.77
N SER A 133 -1.55 3.58 5.26
CA SER A 133 -1.57 4.39 6.48
C SER A 133 -1.33 3.59 7.76
N SER A 134 -1.39 2.24 7.71
CA SER A 134 -1.03 1.40 8.87
C SER A 134 0.39 1.67 9.37
N GLN A 135 1.31 2.03 8.47
CA GLN A 135 2.68 2.41 8.82
C GLN A 135 2.76 3.73 9.60
N LEU A 136 1.73 4.57 9.53
CA LEU A 136 1.61 5.80 10.29
C LEU A 136 1.07 5.57 11.72
N GLY A 137 0.74 4.33 12.09
CA GLY A 137 0.18 3.99 13.40
C GLY A 137 -1.27 4.47 13.60
N VAL A 138 -2.05 4.58 12.53
CA VAL A 138 -3.42 5.10 12.53
C VAL A 138 -4.47 4.04 12.91
N LYS A 139 -5.58 4.49 13.49
CA LYS A 139 -6.75 3.67 13.78
C LYS A 139 -7.72 3.71 12.60
N VAL A 140 -8.09 2.54 12.08
CA VAL A 140 -8.99 2.41 10.93
C VAL A 140 -10.29 1.74 11.36
N ALA A 141 -11.42 2.28 10.90
CA ALA A 141 -12.76 1.68 11.06
C ALA A 141 -13.50 1.59 9.72
N GLU A 142 -14.60 0.86 9.73
CA GLU A 142 -15.47 0.67 8.58
C GLU A 142 -16.93 0.89 8.99
N VAL A 143 -17.71 1.51 8.10
CA VAL A 143 -19.13 1.82 8.33
C VAL A 143 -19.96 1.37 7.13
N PRO A 144 -21.09 0.68 7.32
CA PRO A 144 -21.99 0.33 6.24
C PRO A 144 -22.54 1.56 5.52
N VAL A 145 -22.41 1.59 4.20
CA VAL A 145 -22.88 2.67 3.33
C VAL A 145 -23.73 2.14 2.20
N ASN A 146 -24.61 2.99 1.69
CA ASN A 146 -25.49 2.66 0.57
C ASN A 146 -24.70 2.68 -0.75
N ASP A 147 -24.90 1.66 -1.59
CA ASP A 147 -24.35 1.56 -2.93
C ASP A 147 -25.49 1.68 -3.95
N ARG A 148 -25.43 2.72 -4.79
CA ARG A 148 -26.44 2.96 -5.81
C ARG A 148 -25.96 2.44 -7.15
N PRO A 149 -26.87 1.96 -8.01
CA PRO A 149 -26.50 1.64 -9.38
C PRO A 149 -25.99 2.88 -10.10
N ARG A 150 -24.98 2.71 -10.94
CA ARG A 150 -24.43 3.80 -11.75
C ARG A 150 -25.50 4.36 -12.69
N LEU A 151 -25.74 5.66 -12.63
CA LEU A 151 -26.76 6.33 -13.46
C LEU A 151 -26.26 6.61 -14.88
N HIS A 152 -24.96 6.86 -15.07
CA HIS A 152 -24.37 7.23 -16.35
C HIS A 152 -23.07 6.49 -16.62
N GLY A 153 -22.84 6.10 -17.90
CA GLY A 153 -21.62 5.47 -18.37
C GLY A 153 -21.62 3.95 -18.24
N SER A 154 -20.77 3.31 -19.03
CA SER A 154 -20.52 1.86 -18.97
C SER A 154 -19.24 1.56 -18.17
N SER A 155 -19.21 0.43 -17.49
CA SER A 155 -18.01 -0.05 -16.83
C SER A 155 -16.92 -0.35 -17.87
N LYS A 156 -15.84 0.43 -17.88
CA LYS A 156 -14.69 0.24 -18.78
C LYS A 156 -13.78 -0.94 -18.34
N TYR A 157 -14.30 -1.91 -17.59
CA TYR A 157 -13.49 -2.89 -16.89
C TYR A 157 -13.51 -4.26 -17.56
N GLY A 158 -12.40 -4.64 -18.21
CA GLY A 158 -12.12 -5.96 -18.77
C GLY A 158 -11.24 -6.84 -17.87
N ILE A 159 -11.03 -8.10 -18.28
CA ILE A 159 -10.22 -9.15 -17.60
C ILE A 159 -8.77 -8.67 -17.34
N ASN A 160 -8.19 -7.87 -18.23
CA ASN A 160 -6.84 -7.29 -18.06
C ASN A 160 -6.65 -6.50 -16.76
N ARG A 161 -7.73 -6.02 -16.16
CA ARG A 161 -7.65 -5.32 -14.87
C ARG A 161 -7.43 -6.27 -13.70
N THR A 162 -7.99 -7.45 -13.72
CA THR A 162 -7.79 -8.44 -12.64
C THR A 162 -6.31 -8.78 -12.51
N PHE A 163 -5.61 -8.93 -13.63
CA PHE A 163 -4.16 -9.16 -13.62
C PHE A 163 -3.38 -7.94 -13.09
N LYS A 164 -3.75 -6.72 -13.50
CA LYS A 164 -3.14 -5.49 -12.95
C LYS A 164 -3.36 -5.36 -11.45
N VAL A 165 -4.60 -5.56 -10.98
CA VAL A 165 -4.90 -5.54 -9.54
C VAL A 165 -4.11 -6.60 -8.77
N PHE A 166 -3.91 -7.78 -9.35
CA PHE A 166 -3.08 -8.82 -8.73
C PHE A 166 -1.60 -8.37 -8.61
N LEU A 167 -1.04 -7.77 -9.65
CA LEU A 167 0.32 -7.20 -9.59
C LEU A 167 0.42 -6.04 -8.59
N ASP A 168 -0.58 -5.17 -8.55
CA ASP A 168 -0.65 -4.07 -7.59
C ASP A 168 -0.71 -4.61 -6.15
N LEU A 169 -1.44 -5.70 -5.93
CA LEU A 169 -1.51 -6.38 -4.63
C LEU A 169 -0.17 -6.97 -4.19
N ILE A 170 0.54 -7.63 -5.10
CA ILE A 170 1.89 -8.13 -4.82
C ILE A 170 2.81 -6.95 -4.46
N ALA A 171 2.78 -5.90 -5.26
CA ALA A 171 3.60 -4.72 -5.03
C ALA A 171 3.28 -4.04 -3.67
N VAL A 172 2.00 -3.86 -3.35
CA VAL A 172 1.57 -3.28 -2.07
C VAL A 172 1.93 -4.18 -0.90
N SER A 173 1.67 -5.49 -1.02
CA SER A 173 2.01 -6.47 0.03
C SER A 173 3.52 -6.50 0.28
N PHE A 174 4.32 -6.49 -0.78
CA PHE A 174 5.77 -6.41 -0.68
C PHE A 174 6.23 -5.09 -0.05
N TYR A 175 5.68 -3.96 -0.51
CA TYR A 175 5.98 -2.65 0.05
C TYR A 175 5.68 -2.57 1.55
N LEU A 176 4.49 -3.00 1.96
CA LEU A 176 4.05 -2.90 3.35
C LEU A 176 4.79 -3.86 4.30
N SER A 177 5.12 -5.07 3.82
CA SER A 177 5.73 -6.10 4.67
C SER A 177 7.25 -5.99 4.73
N TYR A 178 7.89 -5.57 3.64
CA TYR A 178 9.33 -5.78 3.45
C TYR A 178 10.10 -4.50 3.10
N PHE A 179 9.39 -3.39 2.89
CA PHE A 179 10.02 -2.12 2.50
C PHE A 179 11.10 -1.68 3.50
N ASN A 180 10.88 -1.84 4.80
CA ASN A 180 11.83 -1.41 5.81
C ASN A 180 12.97 -2.42 6.06
N ARG A 181 12.89 -3.63 5.54
CA ARG A 181 13.87 -4.70 5.79
C ARG A 181 14.03 -5.65 4.60
N PRO A 182 14.36 -5.16 3.40
CA PRO A 182 14.45 -6.00 2.20
C PRO A 182 15.54 -7.06 2.28
N LEU A 183 16.65 -6.77 2.98
CA LEU A 183 17.74 -7.72 3.17
C LEU A 183 17.29 -8.99 3.89
N TYR A 184 16.37 -8.90 4.86
CA TYR A 184 15.89 -10.09 5.57
C TYR A 184 15.13 -11.05 4.66
N VAL A 185 14.43 -10.55 3.64
CA VAL A 185 13.69 -11.39 2.69
C VAL A 185 14.61 -11.99 1.64
N PHE A 186 15.27 -11.14 0.87
CA PHE A 186 16.13 -11.61 -0.20
C PHE A 186 17.37 -12.34 0.34
N GLY A 187 17.94 -11.85 1.45
CA GLY A 187 19.11 -12.45 2.06
C GLY A 187 18.82 -13.83 2.67
N SER A 188 17.72 -13.98 3.43
CA SER A 188 17.38 -15.29 4.02
C SER A 188 17.05 -16.33 2.95
N PHE A 189 16.25 -15.95 1.94
CA PHE A 189 15.95 -16.86 0.85
C PHE A 189 17.19 -17.18 0.01
N GLY A 190 18.05 -16.20 -0.26
CA GLY A 190 19.33 -16.37 -0.94
C GLY A 190 20.28 -17.28 -0.19
N MET A 191 20.37 -17.14 1.15
CA MET A 191 21.16 -18.05 1.99
C MET A 191 20.66 -19.49 1.93
N ILE A 192 19.34 -19.71 2.00
CA ILE A 192 18.77 -21.07 1.90
C ILE A 192 19.10 -21.70 0.55
N VAL A 193 18.82 -20.99 -0.54
CA VAL A 193 19.06 -21.48 -1.90
C VAL A 193 20.56 -21.70 -2.15
N GLY A 194 21.40 -20.75 -1.73
CA GLY A 194 22.85 -20.87 -1.85
C GLY A 194 23.43 -22.03 -1.02
N THR A 195 22.91 -22.26 0.18
CA THR A 195 23.32 -23.41 1.01
C THR A 195 22.96 -24.73 0.34
N ILE A 196 21.75 -24.86 -0.23
CA ILE A 196 21.35 -26.05 -0.97
C ILE A 196 22.30 -26.29 -2.15
N GLY A 197 22.60 -25.23 -2.94
CA GLY A 197 23.56 -25.28 -4.02
C GLY A 197 24.96 -25.70 -3.54
N GLY A 198 25.43 -25.12 -2.44
CA GLY A 198 26.72 -25.44 -1.82
C GLY A 198 26.83 -26.89 -1.33
N VAL A 199 25.76 -27.42 -0.74
CA VAL A 199 25.69 -28.83 -0.31
C VAL A 199 25.77 -29.77 -1.51
N ILE A 200 25.03 -29.48 -2.60
CA ILE A 200 25.07 -30.25 -3.83
C ILE A 200 26.50 -30.25 -4.42
N LEU A 201 27.11 -29.08 -4.52
CA LEU A 201 28.47 -28.95 -5.05
C LEU A 201 29.50 -29.61 -4.16
N GLY A 202 29.39 -29.51 -2.83
CA GLY A 202 30.21 -30.20 -1.87
C GLY A 202 30.12 -31.72 -1.97
N TYR A 203 28.90 -32.26 -2.11
CA TYR A 203 28.68 -33.66 -2.36
C TYR A 203 29.35 -34.13 -3.68
N LEU A 204 29.12 -33.39 -4.78
CA LEU A 204 29.75 -33.72 -6.07
C LEU A 204 31.26 -33.60 -6.03
N GLY A 205 31.81 -32.62 -5.29
CA GLY A 205 33.24 -32.49 -5.01
C GLY A 205 33.79 -33.69 -4.29
N PHE A 206 33.11 -34.19 -3.26
CA PHE A 206 33.46 -35.41 -2.57
C PHE A 206 33.44 -36.63 -3.51
N VAL A 207 32.39 -36.80 -4.32
CA VAL A 207 32.31 -37.88 -5.33
C VAL A 207 33.47 -37.83 -6.32
N ARG A 208 33.84 -36.64 -6.77
CA ARG A 208 34.97 -36.46 -7.72
C ARG A 208 36.33 -36.74 -7.10
N LEU A 209 36.58 -36.20 -5.89
CA LEU A 209 37.91 -36.20 -5.29
C LEU A 209 38.20 -37.48 -4.50
N VAL A 210 37.16 -38.05 -3.84
CA VAL A 210 37.35 -39.22 -2.96
C VAL A 210 36.95 -40.52 -3.66
N LEU A 211 35.81 -40.50 -4.37
CA LEU A 211 35.30 -41.68 -5.08
C LEU A 211 35.86 -41.79 -6.51
N LEU A 212 36.60 -40.76 -6.98
CA LEU A 212 37.24 -40.71 -8.29
C LEU A 212 36.26 -40.94 -9.47
N GLN A 213 34.96 -40.68 -9.23
CA GLN A 213 33.92 -40.83 -10.28
C GLN A 213 33.78 -39.56 -11.11
N ASP A 214 33.41 -39.73 -12.38
CA ASP A 214 33.14 -38.60 -13.23
C ASP A 214 31.80 -37.93 -12.87
N ILE A 215 31.80 -36.59 -12.88
CA ILE A 215 30.64 -35.76 -12.51
C ILE A 215 30.18 -34.84 -13.66
N GLY A 216 30.92 -34.83 -14.81
CA GLY A 216 30.68 -33.89 -15.89
C GLY A 216 29.30 -34.03 -16.53
N ASP A 217 28.81 -35.25 -16.69
CA ASP A 217 27.51 -35.55 -17.32
C ASP A 217 26.33 -35.57 -16.32
N ARG A 218 26.54 -35.11 -15.10
CA ARG A 218 25.47 -35.11 -14.08
C ARG A 218 24.67 -33.80 -14.13
N PRO A 219 23.37 -33.82 -14.44
CA PRO A 219 22.50 -32.63 -14.37
C PRO A 219 22.54 -31.94 -13.01
N LEU A 220 22.83 -32.70 -11.94
CA LEU A 220 22.96 -32.22 -10.57
C LEU A 220 24.10 -31.18 -10.42
N LEU A 221 25.18 -31.26 -11.21
CA LEU A 221 26.25 -30.28 -11.20
C LEU A 221 25.75 -28.91 -11.67
N MET A 222 25.03 -28.91 -12.78
CA MET A 222 24.43 -27.67 -13.31
C MET A 222 23.44 -27.06 -12.33
N LEU A 223 22.61 -27.89 -11.69
CA LEU A 223 21.64 -27.44 -10.68
C LEU A 223 22.39 -26.83 -9.46
N GLY A 224 23.46 -27.47 -8.98
CA GLY A 224 24.25 -26.97 -7.86
C GLY A 224 24.86 -25.60 -8.14
N ILE A 225 25.46 -25.44 -9.32
CA ILE A 225 26.03 -24.15 -9.77
C ILE A 225 24.93 -23.09 -9.87
N LEU A 226 23.80 -23.41 -10.52
CA LEU A 226 22.68 -22.47 -10.69
C LEU A 226 22.14 -21.99 -9.33
N LEU A 227 21.93 -22.91 -8.37
CA LEU A 227 21.44 -22.55 -7.04
C LEU A 227 22.45 -21.72 -6.25
N ALA A 228 23.73 -22.04 -6.34
CA ALA A 228 24.78 -21.26 -5.68
C ALA A 228 24.84 -19.82 -6.21
N VAL A 229 24.87 -19.65 -7.54
CA VAL A 229 24.86 -18.33 -8.19
C VAL A 229 23.58 -17.56 -7.86
N LEU A 230 22.42 -18.20 -7.93
CA LEU A 230 21.13 -17.57 -7.59
C LEU A 230 21.10 -17.12 -6.11
N GLY A 231 21.65 -17.94 -5.20
CA GLY A 231 21.77 -17.59 -3.79
C GLY A 231 22.59 -16.32 -3.56
N VAL A 232 23.77 -16.23 -4.17
CA VAL A 232 24.63 -15.03 -4.12
C VAL A 232 23.91 -13.83 -4.74
N GLN A 233 23.26 -13.98 -5.88
CA GLN A 233 22.53 -12.92 -6.55
C GLN A 233 21.40 -12.37 -5.68
N MET A 234 20.65 -13.23 -5.00
CA MET A 234 19.57 -12.80 -4.12
C MET A 234 20.07 -12.03 -2.90
N VAL A 235 21.17 -12.49 -2.26
CA VAL A 235 21.82 -11.76 -1.15
C VAL A 235 22.28 -10.37 -1.62
N THR A 236 22.94 -10.30 -2.76
CA THR A 236 23.38 -9.02 -3.35
C THR A 236 22.21 -8.09 -3.65
N THR A 237 21.13 -8.62 -4.21
CA THR A 237 19.90 -7.84 -4.45
C THR A 237 19.33 -7.30 -3.15
N GLY A 238 19.32 -8.11 -2.08
CA GLY A 238 18.89 -7.68 -0.75
C GLY A 238 19.73 -6.53 -0.18
N LEU A 239 21.05 -6.60 -0.33
CA LEU A 239 21.97 -5.52 0.08
C LEU A 239 21.73 -4.23 -0.69
N ILE A 240 21.59 -4.33 -2.02
CA ILE A 240 21.31 -3.15 -2.87
C ILE A 240 19.97 -2.53 -2.47
N ALA A 241 18.95 -3.33 -2.26
CA ALA A 241 17.64 -2.85 -1.83
C ALA A 241 17.72 -2.13 -0.46
N ASP A 242 18.49 -2.65 0.51
CA ASP A 242 18.71 -2.02 1.81
C ASP A 242 19.44 -0.67 1.68
N MET A 243 20.47 -0.59 0.82
CA MET A 243 21.18 0.66 0.53
C MET A 243 20.26 1.70 -0.12
N VAL A 244 19.44 1.31 -1.08
CA VAL A 244 18.46 2.19 -1.73
C VAL A 244 17.45 2.73 -0.70
N MET A 245 17.02 1.89 0.22
CA MET A 245 16.11 2.29 1.30
C MET A 245 16.74 3.31 2.25
N ARG A 246 17.98 3.08 2.67
CA ARG A 246 18.71 4.04 3.51
C ARG A 246 18.87 5.39 2.79
N THR A 247 19.32 5.36 1.54
CA THR A 247 19.45 6.56 0.71
C THR A 247 18.12 7.30 0.58
N TYR A 248 17.00 6.58 0.41
CA TYR A 248 15.67 7.19 0.34
C TYR A 248 15.30 7.94 1.63
N HIS A 249 15.54 7.34 2.80
CA HIS A 249 15.25 7.99 4.08
C HIS A 249 16.19 9.18 4.36
N GLU A 250 17.47 9.02 4.10
CA GLU A 250 18.47 10.06 4.33
C GLU A 250 18.30 11.26 3.38
N SER A 251 18.07 11.02 2.09
CA SER A 251 17.95 12.09 1.09
C SER A 251 16.68 12.95 1.27
N GLN A 252 15.64 12.41 1.90
CA GLN A 252 14.38 13.12 2.10
C GLN A 252 14.21 13.71 3.52
N ASN A 253 15.20 13.57 4.40
CA ASN A 253 15.13 13.99 5.80
C ASN A 253 13.85 13.51 6.51
N LYS A 254 13.35 12.31 6.13
CA LYS A 254 12.13 11.75 6.69
C LYS A 254 12.44 10.98 7.95
N PRO A 255 11.84 11.35 9.08
CA PRO A 255 11.94 10.55 10.29
C PRO A 255 11.33 9.17 10.04
N ILE A 256 11.91 8.15 10.66
CA ILE A 256 11.42 6.76 10.62
C ILE A 256 10.24 6.53 11.58
N TYR A 257 9.77 7.58 12.25
CA TYR A 257 8.68 7.55 13.23
C TYR A 257 7.75 8.74 13.04
N HIS A 258 6.50 8.58 13.50
CA HIS A 258 5.53 9.67 13.60
C HIS A 258 5.15 9.85 15.06
N VAL A 259 5.33 11.07 15.57
CA VAL A 259 4.97 11.41 16.95
C VAL A 259 3.46 11.69 17.00
N ARG A 260 2.74 10.98 17.89
CA ARG A 260 1.32 11.24 18.15
C ARG A 260 1.12 12.34 19.16
N GLU A 261 1.91 12.32 20.23
CA GLU A 261 1.86 13.25 21.33
C GLU A 261 3.25 13.39 21.93
N HIS A 262 3.68 14.60 22.17
CA HIS A 262 4.95 14.90 22.85
C HIS A 262 4.60 15.64 24.13
N LEU A 263 4.66 14.95 25.27
CA LEU A 263 4.52 15.55 26.58
C LEU A 263 5.93 15.99 27.01
N SER A 264 6.18 17.27 26.97
CA SER A 264 7.39 17.88 27.54
C SER A 264 6.99 18.82 28.65
N ASP A 265 7.56 18.66 29.83
CA ASP A 265 7.47 19.66 30.89
C ASP A 265 8.27 20.90 30.44
N GLU A 266 7.61 21.87 29.82
CA GLU A 266 8.20 23.17 29.47
C GLU A 266 8.74 23.93 30.70
N ASN A 267 8.37 23.49 31.90
CA ASN A 267 8.82 24.11 33.16
C ASN A 267 10.24 23.74 33.61
N VAL A 268 10.97 22.85 32.90
CA VAL A 268 12.35 22.49 33.29
C VAL A 268 13.39 23.42 32.67
N ALA A 269 13.10 24.01 31.51
CA ALA A 269 14.05 24.90 30.82
C ALA A 269 14.26 26.27 31.55
N GLU A 270 13.21 26.80 32.18
CA GLU A 270 13.30 28.09 32.92
C GLU A 270 14.02 27.98 34.28
N LYS A 271 14.20 26.78 34.83
CA LYS A 271 14.89 26.59 36.13
C LYS A 271 16.39 26.34 36.03
N VAL A 272 16.95 26.27 34.83
CA VAL A 272 18.40 26.07 34.62
C VAL A 272 19.09 27.37 34.26
N GLU A 273 18.36 28.47 33.93
CA GLU A 273 18.89 29.80 33.65
C GLU A 273 18.66 30.81 34.77
N ALA A 274 18.13 30.40 35.93
CA ALA A 274 18.06 31.21 37.15
C ALA A 274 19.02 30.62 38.22
#